data_9a26856ce7ed6fb642a25e2447bd9240
#
_entry.id   9a26856ce7ed6fb642a25e2447bd9240
#
_cell.length_a   1.000
_cell.length_b   1.000
_cell.length_c   1.000
_cell.angle_alpha   90.00
_cell.angle_beta   90.00
_cell.angle_gamma   90.00
#
_symmetry.space_group_name_H-M   'P 1'
#
loop_
_entity.id
_entity.type
_entity.pdbx_description
1 polymer ?
#
loop_
_entity_poly.entity_id
_entity_poly.type
_entity_poly.pdbx_seq_one_letter_code
_entity_poly.pdbx_strand_id
1 'polypeptide(L)'
;MTSSYGIEGHGLDGRAAVVTGGTRGIGRAVAERLAGAGVLVCVTARDAEEVRRAAEELGGVGLAGDVGDPDHPRAVTELALRAFGRIDVVVNNAATNQPYGPLMEADPGAWRRAFQVNVEAPLRLVQCAWRAWLREHGGSVVNICTEGAGHAGPNVGAYGTSKAALLHLTRQLAGELAPKVRVNSVSPGLVRTEMARFVWEPGERQLAAGLPLGRIGEPDDVARAVVWLASDAAGWITGADLLVDGGTGVRTAYPGPGYAVDDRLRSYAPPRS
;
A
#
# COMPACT_ATOMS: atom_id res chain seq x y z
N MET A 1 11.16 -29.83 -16.85
CA MET A 1 10.95 -28.38 -17.00
C MET A 1 9.53 -28.09 -16.54
N THR A 2 9.34 -27.82 -15.26
CA THR A 2 8.05 -27.44 -14.69
C THR A 2 7.94 -25.92 -14.79
N SER A 3 7.25 -25.43 -15.80
CA SER A 3 6.83 -24.03 -15.87
C SER A 3 5.85 -23.78 -14.74
N SER A 4 6.33 -23.23 -13.62
CA SER A 4 5.44 -22.69 -12.60
C SER A 4 4.92 -21.35 -13.15
N TYR A 5 3.68 -21.33 -13.60
CA TYR A 5 2.94 -20.10 -13.91
C TYR A 5 2.59 -19.34 -12.61
N GLY A 6 3.58 -19.11 -11.76
CA GLY A 6 3.47 -18.17 -10.65
C GLY A 6 3.59 -16.76 -11.22
N ILE A 7 2.47 -16.10 -11.47
CA ILE A 7 2.44 -14.70 -11.92
C ILE A 7 3.01 -13.75 -10.86
N GLU A 8 2.98 -14.18 -9.60
CA GLU A 8 3.56 -13.43 -8.48
C GLU A 8 5.09 -13.47 -8.55
N GLY A 9 5.72 -12.29 -8.62
CA GLY A 9 7.17 -12.16 -8.63
C GLY A 9 7.86 -12.32 -9.98
N HIS A 10 7.14 -12.45 -11.09
CA HIS A 10 7.74 -12.55 -12.43
C HIS A 10 8.72 -11.40 -12.71
N GLY A 11 9.98 -11.72 -12.95
CA GLY A 11 11.04 -10.76 -13.24
C GLY A 11 11.56 -9.98 -12.01
N LEU A 12 11.25 -10.39 -10.76
CA LEU A 12 11.70 -9.71 -9.55
C LEU A 12 13.01 -10.27 -8.96
N ASP A 13 13.38 -11.49 -9.27
CA ASP A 13 14.59 -12.14 -8.76
C ASP A 13 15.84 -11.29 -9.01
N GLY A 14 16.65 -11.08 -7.98
CA GLY A 14 17.85 -10.24 -8.00
C GLY A 14 17.61 -8.72 -8.08
N ARG A 15 16.35 -8.24 -8.07
CA ARG A 15 16.03 -6.81 -7.94
C ARG A 15 16.20 -6.35 -6.50
N ALA A 16 16.23 -5.03 -6.28
CA ALA A 16 16.28 -4.43 -4.95
C ALA A 16 15.06 -3.54 -4.70
N ALA A 17 14.53 -3.62 -3.47
CA ALA A 17 13.37 -2.85 -3.04
C ALA A 17 13.63 -2.06 -1.76
N VAL A 18 13.03 -0.86 -1.69
CA VAL A 18 12.91 -0.08 -0.45
C VAL A 18 11.46 -0.13 0.00
N VAL A 19 11.22 -0.58 1.25
CA VAL A 19 9.87 -0.67 1.85
C VAL A 19 9.79 0.18 3.10
N THR A 20 8.98 1.24 3.09
CA THR A 20 8.77 2.08 4.28
C THR A 20 7.70 1.49 5.19
N GLY A 21 7.89 1.58 6.51
CA GLY A 21 7.02 0.91 7.48
C GLY A 21 7.07 -0.62 7.36
N GLY A 22 8.25 -1.18 7.02
CA GLY A 22 8.46 -2.59 6.66
C GLY A 22 8.59 -3.55 7.86
N THR A 23 8.40 -3.08 9.10
CA THR A 23 8.61 -3.93 10.30
C THR A 23 7.35 -4.66 10.76
N ARG A 24 6.16 -4.22 10.37
CA ARG A 24 4.88 -4.80 10.79
C ARG A 24 3.76 -4.60 9.76
N GLY A 25 2.65 -5.31 9.94
CA GLY A 25 1.42 -5.18 9.15
C GLY A 25 1.66 -5.37 7.64
N ILE A 26 1.04 -4.53 6.83
CA ILE A 26 1.11 -4.61 5.36
C ILE A 26 2.56 -4.49 4.87
N GLY A 27 3.32 -3.52 5.39
CA GLY A 27 4.71 -3.31 4.97
C GLY A 27 5.61 -4.52 5.24
N ARG A 28 5.42 -5.21 6.37
CA ARG A 28 6.14 -6.44 6.69
C ARG A 28 5.76 -7.58 5.73
N ALA A 29 4.48 -7.79 5.50
CA ALA A 29 4.02 -8.81 4.56
C ALA A 29 4.53 -8.56 3.13
N VAL A 30 4.57 -7.29 2.70
CA VAL A 30 5.18 -6.89 1.41
C VAL A 30 6.66 -7.24 1.39
N ALA A 31 7.41 -6.87 2.43
CA ALA A 31 8.85 -7.15 2.52
C ALA A 31 9.16 -8.66 2.48
N GLU A 32 8.37 -9.47 3.20
CA GLU A 32 8.48 -10.93 3.20
C GLU A 32 8.20 -11.54 1.83
N ARG A 33 7.15 -11.08 1.15
CA ARG A 33 6.85 -11.58 -0.20
C ARG A 33 7.88 -11.16 -1.24
N LEU A 34 8.40 -9.94 -1.16
CA LEU A 34 9.48 -9.49 -2.03
C LEU A 34 10.74 -10.32 -1.79
N ALA A 35 11.14 -10.53 -0.54
CA ALA A 35 12.28 -11.38 -0.20
C ALA A 35 12.08 -12.84 -0.68
N GLY A 36 10.87 -13.39 -0.48
CA GLY A 36 10.51 -14.72 -0.99
C GLY A 36 10.50 -14.83 -2.53
N ALA A 37 10.40 -13.72 -3.24
CA ALA A 37 10.53 -13.64 -4.70
C ALA A 37 11.99 -13.35 -5.15
N GLY A 38 12.96 -13.43 -4.27
CA GLY A 38 14.40 -13.22 -4.58
C GLY A 38 14.81 -11.73 -4.61
N VAL A 39 13.99 -10.81 -4.09
CA VAL A 39 14.30 -9.39 -4.05
C VAL A 39 15.16 -9.06 -2.83
N LEU A 40 16.20 -8.26 -3.01
CA LEU A 40 17.01 -7.68 -1.94
C LEU A 40 16.23 -6.55 -1.27
N VAL A 41 15.88 -6.67 0.01
CA VAL A 41 14.96 -5.75 0.67
C VAL A 41 15.67 -4.82 1.65
N CYS A 42 15.46 -3.52 1.48
CA CYS A 42 15.81 -2.50 2.47
C CYS A 42 14.53 -2.03 3.17
N VAL A 43 14.42 -2.25 4.48
CA VAL A 43 13.28 -1.81 5.28
C VAL A 43 13.59 -0.58 6.10
N THR A 44 12.57 0.27 6.31
CA THR A 44 12.69 1.38 7.26
C THR A 44 11.44 1.52 8.12
N ALA A 45 11.62 1.85 9.39
CA ALA A 45 10.59 2.19 10.37
C ALA A 45 11.24 2.98 11.52
N ARG A 46 10.44 3.45 12.47
CA ARG A 46 10.92 4.32 13.57
C ARG A 46 11.70 3.56 14.65
N ASP A 47 11.28 2.34 14.96
CA ASP A 47 11.89 1.53 16.02
C ASP A 47 13.13 0.80 15.49
N ALA A 48 14.28 1.08 16.10
CA ALA A 48 15.57 0.55 15.65
C ALA A 48 15.68 -0.98 15.85
N GLU A 49 15.12 -1.50 16.93
CA GLU A 49 15.18 -2.92 17.23
C GLU A 49 14.25 -3.73 16.31
N GLU A 50 13.05 -3.21 16.03
CA GLU A 50 12.15 -3.81 15.04
C GLU A 50 12.78 -3.81 13.65
N VAL A 51 13.46 -2.73 13.25
CA VAL A 51 14.15 -2.63 11.95
C VAL A 51 15.29 -3.62 11.86
N ARG A 52 16.14 -3.71 12.89
CA ARG A 52 17.25 -4.66 12.94
C ARG A 52 16.76 -6.10 12.76
N ARG A 53 15.78 -6.49 13.58
CA ARG A 53 15.17 -7.83 13.53
C ARG A 53 14.54 -8.11 12.17
N ALA A 54 13.75 -7.16 11.62
CA ALA A 54 13.13 -7.35 10.32
C ALA A 54 14.16 -7.50 9.19
N ALA A 55 15.24 -6.72 9.21
CA ALA A 55 16.31 -6.82 8.24
C ALA A 55 17.03 -8.17 8.31
N GLU A 56 17.34 -8.65 9.51
CA GLU A 56 17.97 -9.97 9.74
C GLU A 56 17.08 -11.12 9.24
N GLU A 57 15.79 -11.11 9.60
CA GLU A 57 14.84 -12.15 9.20
C GLU A 57 14.60 -12.19 7.68
N LEU A 58 14.71 -11.04 7.01
CA LEU A 58 14.55 -10.91 5.55
C LEU A 58 15.85 -11.19 4.78
N GLY A 59 16.99 -11.35 5.47
CA GLY A 59 18.31 -11.39 4.81
C GLY A 59 18.65 -10.10 4.07
N GLY A 60 18.11 -8.96 4.51
CA GLY A 60 18.24 -7.65 3.90
C GLY A 60 18.98 -6.63 4.77
N VAL A 61 18.72 -5.35 4.54
CA VAL A 61 19.25 -4.25 5.35
C VAL A 61 18.12 -3.35 5.86
N GLY A 62 18.39 -2.55 6.88
CA GLY A 62 17.39 -1.64 7.43
C GLY A 62 17.98 -0.36 8.01
N LEU A 63 17.20 0.71 7.99
CA LEU A 63 17.53 1.99 8.62
C LEU A 63 16.36 2.48 9.46
N ALA A 64 16.62 2.66 10.75
CA ALA A 64 15.63 3.27 11.64
C ALA A 64 15.56 4.77 11.43
N GLY A 65 14.34 5.32 11.42
CA GLY A 65 14.11 6.75 11.32
C GLY A 65 12.66 7.09 10.99
N ASP A 66 12.37 8.38 11.07
CA ASP A 66 11.06 8.92 10.74
C ASP A 66 11.03 9.32 9.26
N VAL A 67 10.11 8.75 8.49
CA VAL A 67 9.96 9.08 7.06
C VAL A 67 9.62 10.56 6.83
N GLY A 68 9.05 11.24 7.83
CA GLY A 68 8.80 12.68 7.78
C GLY A 68 10.04 13.54 7.98
N ASP A 69 11.16 12.99 8.47
CA ASP A 69 12.44 13.69 8.49
C ASP A 69 12.90 13.90 7.04
N PRO A 70 13.23 15.17 6.64
CA PRO A 70 13.62 15.49 5.28
C PRO A 70 14.88 14.77 4.81
N ASP A 71 15.79 14.39 5.70
CA ASP A 71 17.04 13.71 5.39
C ASP A 71 16.91 12.19 5.33
N HIS A 72 15.91 11.62 5.99
CA HIS A 72 15.74 10.17 6.08
C HIS A 72 15.55 9.47 4.72
N PRO A 73 14.75 9.98 3.76
CA PRO A 73 14.61 9.37 2.44
C PRO A 73 15.94 9.25 1.68
N ARG A 74 16.81 10.26 1.81
CA ARG A 74 18.16 10.24 1.23
C ARG A 74 19.01 9.15 1.89
N ALA A 75 19.04 9.10 3.22
CA ALA A 75 19.83 8.12 3.97
C ALA A 75 19.43 6.68 3.66
N VAL A 76 18.11 6.39 3.54
CA VAL A 76 17.58 5.08 3.15
C VAL A 76 18.00 4.72 1.72
N THR A 77 17.89 5.67 0.77
CA THR A 77 18.32 5.48 -0.62
C THR A 77 19.80 5.14 -0.71
N GLU A 78 20.65 5.91 -0.01
CA GLU A 78 22.08 5.65 0.05
C GLU A 78 22.42 4.29 0.68
N LEU A 79 21.73 3.89 1.75
CA LEU A 79 21.91 2.56 2.35
C LEU A 79 21.59 1.45 1.34
N ALA A 80 20.44 1.51 0.67
CA ALA A 80 20.04 0.51 -0.30
C ALA A 80 21.05 0.40 -1.45
N LEU A 81 21.52 1.53 -1.99
CA LEU A 81 22.54 1.55 -3.04
C LEU A 81 23.89 1.01 -2.57
N ARG A 82 24.35 1.35 -1.36
CA ARG A 82 25.59 0.78 -0.81
C ARG A 82 25.51 -0.72 -0.61
N ALA A 83 24.36 -1.23 -0.17
CA ALA A 83 24.18 -2.64 0.13
C ALA A 83 23.95 -3.51 -1.13
N PHE A 84 23.19 -3.00 -2.09
CA PHE A 84 22.68 -3.78 -3.21
C PHE A 84 23.15 -3.30 -4.59
N GLY A 85 23.71 -2.09 -4.68
CA GLY A 85 24.12 -1.48 -5.95
C GLY A 85 22.98 -1.02 -6.84
N ARG A 86 21.71 -1.18 -6.40
CA ARG A 86 20.52 -0.89 -7.22
C ARG A 86 19.27 -0.59 -6.38
N ILE A 87 18.26 0.03 -6.97
CA ILE A 87 16.91 0.20 -6.42
C ILE A 87 15.93 0.09 -7.59
N ASP A 88 15.16 -0.99 -7.63
CA ASP A 88 14.21 -1.25 -8.73
C ASP A 88 12.76 -1.04 -8.31
N VAL A 89 12.50 -1.19 -7.00
CA VAL A 89 11.16 -1.09 -6.44
C VAL A 89 11.16 -0.15 -5.23
N VAL A 90 10.21 0.77 -5.19
CA VAL A 90 9.93 1.61 -4.03
C VAL A 90 8.51 1.36 -3.55
N VAL A 91 8.34 0.95 -2.30
CA VAL A 91 7.03 0.76 -1.67
C VAL A 91 6.85 1.78 -0.56
N ASN A 92 6.01 2.78 -0.81
CA ASN A 92 5.60 3.78 0.15
C ASN A 92 4.42 3.26 0.96
N ASN A 93 4.71 2.60 2.09
CA ASN A 93 3.70 2.03 2.98
C ASN A 93 3.59 2.76 4.32
N ALA A 94 4.66 3.37 4.83
CA ALA A 94 4.61 4.12 6.08
C ALA A 94 3.51 5.20 6.05
N ALA A 95 2.70 5.27 7.09
CA ALA A 95 1.60 6.21 7.19
C ALA A 95 1.25 6.55 8.64
N THR A 96 0.50 7.63 8.84
CA THR A 96 -0.19 7.97 10.08
C THR A 96 -1.67 8.22 9.79
N ASN A 97 -2.53 7.75 10.71
CA ASN A 97 -3.97 8.03 10.70
C ASN A 97 -4.37 9.12 11.71
N GLN A 98 -3.40 9.82 12.26
CA GLN A 98 -3.62 10.96 13.17
C GLN A 98 -3.67 12.28 12.38
N PRO A 99 -4.44 13.29 12.84
CA PRO A 99 -5.37 13.23 13.97
C PRO A 99 -6.62 12.40 13.65
N TYR A 100 -7.12 11.68 14.65
CA TYR A 100 -8.39 10.97 14.60
C TYR A 100 -9.46 11.80 15.28
N GLY A 101 -10.57 12.08 14.61
CA GLY A 101 -11.65 12.91 15.12
C GLY A 101 -12.24 13.85 14.07
N PRO A 102 -13.20 14.70 14.46
CA PRO A 102 -13.79 15.71 13.56
C PRO A 102 -12.74 16.70 13.04
N LEU A 103 -12.77 17.01 11.76
CA LEU A 103 -11.81 17.96 11.14
C LEU A 103 -11.86 19.36 11.75
N MET A 104 -13.02 19.81 12.20
CA MET A 104 -13.17 21.13 12.79
C MET A 104 -12.47 21.28 14.15
N GLU A 105 -12.10 20.15 14.78
CA GLU A 105 -11.38 20.08 16.06
C GLU A 105 -9.93 19.62 15.86
N ALA A 106 -9.52 19.33 14.63
CA ALA A 106 -8.20 18.80 14.35
C ALA A 106 -7.10 19.84 14.67
N ASP A 107 -6.09 19.42 15.42
CA ASP A 107 -4.90 20.25 15.63
C ASP A 107 -4.18 20.52 14.28
N PRO A 108 -3.90 21.80 13.97
CA PRO A 108 -3.23 22.17 12.71
C PRO A 108 -1.84 21.57 12.56
N GLY A 109 -1.12 21.31 13.67
CA GLY A 109 0.19 20.64 13.66
C GLY A 109 0.06 19.18 13.27
N ALA A 110 -0.90 18.47 13.88
CA ALA A 110 -1.19 17.08 13.56
C ALA A 110 -1.71 16.92 12.11
N TRP A 111 -2.53 17.86 11.62
CA TRP A 111 -2.93 17.91 10.22
C TRP A 111 -1.72 18.01 9.28
N ARG A 112 -0.83 18.99 9.50
CA ARG A 112 0.41 19.12 8.71
C ARG A 112 1.28 17.87 8.78
N ARG A 113 1.35 17.24 9.96
CA ARG A 113 2.10 15.99 10.13
C ARG A 113 1.52 14.84 9.31
N ALA A 114 0.21 14.74 9.19
CA ALA A 114 -0.42 13.74 8.31
C ALA A 114 0.02 13.90 6.86
N PHE A 115 0.03 15.11 6.34
CA PHE A 115 0.50 15.37 4.97
C PHE A 115 2.02 15.16 4.81
N GLN A 116 2.81 15.55 5.80
CA GLN A 116 4.25 15.32 5.80
C GLN A 116 4.58 13.82 5.69
N VAL A 117 3.91 12.98 6.46
CA VAL A 117 4.14 11.52 6.46
C VAL A 117 3.51 10.83 5.26
N ASN A 118 2.24 11.16 4.95
CA ASN A 118 1.45 10.39 3.99
C ASN A 118 1.62 10.86 2.54
N VAL A 119 2.15 12.07 2.30
CA VAL A 119 2.27 12.67 0.96
C VAL A 119 3.69 13.11 0.64
N GLU A 120 4.29 13.99 1.50
CA GLU A 120 5.61 14.53 1.22
C GLU A 120 6.72 13.48 1.32
N ALA A 121 6.68 12.62 2.34
CA ALA A 121 7.68 11.56 2.51
C ALA A 121 7.71 10.58 1.33
N PRO A 122 6.57 10.04 0.83
CA PRO A 122 6.51 9.29 -0.42
C PRO A 122 7.14 10.02 -1.60
N LEU A 123 6.80 11.29 -1.82
CA LEU A 123 7.37 12.08 -2.91
C LEU A 123 8.90 12.21 -2.78
N ARG A 124 9.39 12.54 -1.58
CA ARG A 124 10.82 12.71 -1.31
C ARG A 124 11.61 11.41 -1.55
N LEU A 125 11.06 10.27 -1.11
CA LEU A 125 11.72 8.98 -1.33
C LEU A 125 11.79 8.64 -2.83
N VAL A 126 10.70 8.84 -3.56
CA VAL A 126 10.70 8.65 -5.03
C VAL A 126 11.70 9.60 -5.70
N GLN A 127 11.78 10.86 -5.30
CA GLN A 127 12.75 11.81 -5.82
C GLN A 127 14.20 11.38 -5.56
N CYS A 128 14.50 10.87 -4.36
CA CYS A 128 15.82 10.35 -4.02
C CYS A 128 16.17 9.12 -4.86
N ALA A 129 15.30 8.14 -4.92
CA ALA A 129 15.48 6.93 -5.71
C ALA A 129 15.58 7.22 -7.21
N TRP A 130 14.76 8.16 -7.71
CA TRP A 130 14.78 8.57 -9.11
C TRP A 130 16.11 9.21 -9.51
N ARG A 131 16.60 10.18 -8.72
CA ARG A 131 17.89 10.85 -8.99
C ARG A 131 19.06 9.90 -8.92
N ALA A 132 19.02 8.96 -8.00
CA ALA A 132 20.12 8.05 -7.69
C ALA A 132 20.17 6.81 -8.60
N TRP A 133 19.01 6.35 -9.13
CA TRP A 133 18.95 5.09 -9.88
C TRP A 133 17.85 5.03 -10.92
N LEU A 134 16.57 5.25 -10.55
CA LEU A 134 15.42 4.93 -11.39
C LEU A 134 15.38 5.70 -12.72
N ARG A 135 15.92 6.92 -12.76
CA ARG A 135 15.96 7.74 -13.97
C ARG A 135 16.69 7.03 -15.13
N GLU A 136 17.78 6.35 -14.82
CA GLU A 136 18.59 5.69 -15.83
C GLU A 136 18.16 4.23 -16.07
N HIS A 137 17.78 3.52 -15.02
CA HIS A 137 17.57 2.07 -15.06
C HIS A 137 16.10 1.63 -15.10
N GLY A 138 15.17 2.55 -14.82
CA GLY A 138 13.75 2.22 -14.72
C GLY A 138 13.39 1.54 -13.39
N GLY A 139 12.13 1.16 -13.25
CA GLY A 139 11.63 0.47 -12.06
C GLY A 139 10.15 0.63 -11.80
N SER A 140 9.73 0.34 -10.58
CA SER A 140 8.33 0.43 -10.15
C SER A 140 8.19 1.10 -8.79
N VAL A 141 7.20 1.96 -8.66
CA VAL A 141 6.78 2.58 -7.39
C VAL A 141 5.38 2.12 -7.06
N VAL A 142 5.16 1.65 -5.84
CA VAL A 142 3.83 1.29 -5.34
C VAL A 142 3.53 2.06 -4.06
N ASN A 143 2.47 2.87 -4.09
CA ASN A 143 2.00 3.66 -2.95
C ASN A 143 0.85 2.93 -2.26
N ILE A 144 0.91 2.77 -0.93
CA ILE A 144 -0.22 2.23 -0.18
C ILE A 144 -1.15 3.38 0.18
N CYS A 145 -2.30 3.41 -0.48
CA CYS A 145 -3.39 4.35 -0.24
C CYS A 145 -4.43 3.77 0.74
N THR A 146 -5.69 3.96 0.49
CA THR A 146 -6.82 3.36 1.22
C THR A 146 -8.07 3.47 0.36
N GLU A 147 -9.00 2.56 0.47
CA GLU A 147 -10.30 2.66 -0.18
C GLU A 147 -11.05 3.95 0.23
N GLY A 148 -10.85 4.39 1.47
CA GLY A 148 -11.37 5.66 1.99
C GLY A 148 -10.78 6.93 1.36
N ALA A 149 -9.84 6.84 0.42
CA ALA A 149 -9.38 7.97 -0.35
C ALA A 149 -10.43 8.46 -1.36
N GLY A 150 -11.38 7.61 -1.73
CA GLY A 150 -12.45 7.91 -2.68
C GLY A 150 -13.76 8.42 -2.05
N HIS A 151 -13.89 8.36 -0.73
CA HIS A 151 -15.12 8.76 -0.03
C HIS A 151 -14.85 9.31 1.37
N ALA A 152 -15.84 9.98 1.98
CA ALA A 152 -15.74 10.47 3.35
C ALA A 152 -15.96 9.34 4.36
N GLY A 153 -15.14 9.31 5.41
CA GLY A 153 -15.29 8.41 6.56
C GLY A 153 -15.34 9.18 7.87
N PRO A 154 -16.07 8.71 8.88
CA PRO A 154 -16.16 9.38 10.16
C PRO A 154 -14.78 9.39 10.88
N ASN A 155 -14.43 10.54 11.44
CA ASN A 155 -13.22 10.73 12.27
C ASN A 155 -11.86 10.51 11.56
N VAL A 156 -11.82 10.20 10.28
CA VAL A 156 -10.59 9.94 9.51
C VAL A 156 -10.34 10.98 8.42
N GLY A 157 -10.92 12.17 8.55
CA GLY A 157 -10.87 13.18 7.51
C GLY A 157 -9.47 13.62 7.13
N ALA A 158 -8.56 13.81 8.09
CA ALA A 158 -7.15 14.16 7.80
C ALA A 158 -6.44 13.03 7.04
N TYR A 159 -6.63 11.81 7.49
CA TYR A 159 -6.07 10.62 6.84
C TYR A 159 -6.61 10.45 5.43
N GLY A 160 -7.95 10.42 5.27
CA GLY A 160 -8.60 10.25 3.97
C GLY A 160 -8.17 11.31 2.96
N THR A 161 -8.15 12.59 3.37
CA THR A 161 -7.69 13.70 2.53
C THR A 161 -6.23 13.55 2.11
N SER A 162 -5.33 13.18 3.04
CA SER A 162 -3.93 12.95 2.71
C SER A 162 -3.75 11.76 1.76
N LYS A 163 -4.53 10.69 1.91
CA LYS A 163 -4.48 9.53 1.01
C LYS A 163 -5.10 9.82 -0.36
N ALA A 164 -6.12 10.66 -0.45
CA ALA A 164 -6.63 11.18 -1.72
C ALA A 164 -5.56 12.01 -2.46
N ALA A 165 -4.81 12.84 -1.72
CA ALA A 165 -3.67 13.56 -2.29
C ALA A 165 -2.57 12.61 -2.77
N LEU A 166 -2.23 11.55 -2.03
CA LEU A 166 -1.27 10.53 -2.46
C LEU A 166 -1.74 9.78 -3.70
N LEU A 167 -3.03 9.48 -3.80
CA LEU A 167 -3.64 8.85 -4.97
C LEU A 167 -3.51 9.75 -6.22
N HIS A 168 -3.74 11.06 -6.07
CA HIS A 168 -3.51 12.00 -7.17
C HIS A 168 -2.02 12.11 -7.53
N LEU A 169 -1.14 12.20 -6.52
CA LEU A 169 0.31 12.22 -6.71
C LEU A 169 0.80 10.96 -7.45
N THR A 170 0.23 9.80 -7.19
CA THR A 170 0.53 8.55 -7.91
C THR A 170 0.30 8.71 -9.41
N ARG A 171 -0.84 9.29 -9.81
CA ARG A 171 -1.17 9.54 -11.22
C ARG A 171 -0.25 10.56 -11.86
N GLN A 172 0.06 11.64 -11.13
CA GLN A 172 0.98 12.67 -11.61
C GLN A 172 2.38 12.09 -11.87
N LEU A 173 2.93 11.36 -10.90
CA LEU A 173 4.24 10.71 -11.03
C LEU A 173 4.25 9.64 -12.13
N ALA A 174 3.16 8.92 -12.34
CA ALA A 174 3.04 7.95 -13.43
C ALA A 174 3.23 8.60 -14.80
N GLY A 175 2.64 9.77 -15.00
CA GLY A 175 2.81 10.55 -16.24
C GLY A 175 4.21 11.14 -16.40
N GLU A 176 4.78 11.66 -15.31
CA GLU A 176 6.09 12.33 -15.34
C GLU A 176 7.28 11.37 -15.49
N LEU A 177 7.16 10.15 -14.93
CA LEU A 177 8.29 9.20 -14.86
C LEU A 177 8.25 8.14 -15.97
N ALA A 178 7.17 8.09 -16.76
CA ALA A 178 7.10 7.23 -17.93
C ALA A 178 8.14 7.67 -19.00
N PRO A 179 8.60 6.74 -19.85
CA PRO A 179 8.25 5.32 -19.92
C PRO A 179 9.08 4.42 -19.00
N LYS A 180 10.07 4.96 -18.27
CA LYS A 180 11.03 4.13 -17.53
C LYS A 180 10.49 3.62 -16.19
N VAL A 181 9.69 4.42 -15.49
CA VAL A 181 9.21 4.07 -14.15
C VAL A 181 7.69 3.98 -14.16
N ARG A 182 7.16 2.86 -13.70
CA ARG A 182 5.72 2.69 -13.45
C ARG A 182 5.41 3.15 -12.02
N VAL A 183 4.33 3.87 -11.84
CA VAL A 183 3.88 4.32 -10.52
C VAL A 183 2.41 3.97 -10.36
N ASN A 184 2.10 3.13 -9.37
CA ASN A 184 0.73 2.68 -9.10
C ASN A 184 0.42 2.78 -7.59
N SER A 185 -0.84 2.62 -7.24
CA SER A 185 -1.27 2.50 -5.85
C SER A 185 -2.06 1.23 -5.60
N VAL A 186 -2.02 0.79 -4.35
CA VAL A 186 -2.93 -0.21 -3.80
C VAL A 186 -3.74 0.47 -2.71
N SER A 187 -5.05 0.32 -2.76
CA SER A 187 -6.00 0.90 -1.81
C SER A 187 -6.67 -0.22 -1.00
N PRO A 188 -6.12 -0.57 0.19
CA PRO A 188 -6.72 -1.55 1.05
C PRO A 188 -8.04 -1.07 1.66
N GLY A 189 -8.96 -2.01 1.86
CA GLY A 189 -10.08 -1.84 2.78
C GLY A 189 -9.65 -2.07 4.23
N LEU A 190 -10.57 -2.62 5.05
CA LEU A 190 -10.26 -2.97 6.44
C LEU A 190 -9.37 -4.21 6.48
N VAL A 191 -8.12 -4.05 6.94
CA VAL A 191 -7.10 -5.08 7.05
C VAL A 191 -6.70 -5.26 8.51
N ARG A 192 -6.47 -6.50 8.93
CA ARG A 192 -6.05 -6.88 10.30
C ARG A 192 -4.62 -6.40 10.57
N THR A 193 -4.50 -5.13 10.95
CA THR A 193 -3.24 -4.48 11.32
C THR A 193 -3.37 -3.81 12.68
N GLU A 194 -2.24 -3.54 13.33
CA GLU A 194 -2.21 -2.79 14.57
C GLU A 194 -2.79 -1.37 14.41
N MET A 195 -2.51 -0.72 13.27
CA MET A 195 -3.06 0.61 12.97
C MET A 195 -4.60 0.65 12.94
N ALA A 196 -5.25 -0.43 12.49
CA ALA A 196 -6.69 -0.53 12.38
C ALA A 196 -7.34 -1.32 13.55
N ARG A 197 -6.55 -1.76 14.53
CA ARG A 197 -6.99 -2.64 15.62
C ARG A 197 -8.20 -2.11 16.38
N PHE A 198 -8.20 -0.81 16.68
CA PHE A 198 -9.31 -0.15 17.39
C PHE A 198 -10.64 -0.18 16.59
N VAL A 199 -10.59 -0.41 15.27
CA VAL A 199 -11.77 -0.55 14.40
C VAL A 199 -12.27 -1.99 14.40
N TRP A 200 -11.37 -2.96 14.17
CA TRP A 200 -11.80 -4.34 13.92
C TRP A 200 -11.92 -5.19 15.18
N GLU A 201 -11.06 -4.99 16.20
CA GLU A 201 -11.05 -5.84 17.40
C GLU A 201 -12.36 -5.83 18.19
N PRO A 202 -13.05 -4.68 18.39
CA PRO A 202 -14.29 -4.66 19.18
C PRO A 202 -15.48 -5.38 18.54
N GLY A 203 -15.46 -5.62 17.19
CA GLY A 203 -16.62 -6.13 16.48
C GLY A 203 -16.28 -6.91 15.21
N GLU A 204 -15.18 -7.65 15.20
CA GLU A 204 -14.66 -8.33 14.02
C GLU A 204 -15.68 -9.16 13.28
N ARG A 205 -16.47 -9.99 13.99
CA ARG A 205 -17.49 -10.85 13.36
C ARG A 205 -18.56 -10.04 12.63
N GLN A 206 -19.00 -8.94 13.21
CA GLN A 206 -20.03 -8.08 12.61
C GLN A 206 -19.47 -7.33 11.39
N LEU A 207 -18.23 -6.82 11.51
CA LEU A 207 -17.54 -6.15 10.41
C LEU A 207 -17.31 -7.13 9.24
N ALA A 208 -16.81 -8.31 9.54
CA ALA A 208 -16.59 -9.38 8.55
C ALA A 208 -17.88 -9.76 7.81
N ALA A 209 -18.98 -9.96 8.55
CA ALA A 209 -20.28 -10.28 7.96
C ALA A 209 -20.85 -9.17 7.06
N GLY A 210 -20.42 -7.92 7.30
CA GLY A 210 -20.80 -6.78 6.47
C GLY A 210 -19.93 -6.59 5.23
N LEU A 211 -18.86 -7.36 5.05
CA LEU A 211 -18.01 -7.31 3.86
C LEU A 211 -18.48 -8.32 2.81
N PRO A 212 -18.52 -7.98 1.51
CA PRO A 212 -18.93 -8.91 0.46
C PRO A 212 -18.15 -10.24 0.45
N LEU A 213 -16.84 -10.22 0.73
CA LEU A 213 -16.03 -11.44 0.85
C LEU A 213 -16.12 -12.13 2.23
N GLY A 214 -16.94 -11.64 3.16
CA GLY A 214 -17.26 -12.29 4.43
C GLY A 214 -16.13 -12.34 5.45
N ARG A 215 -15.03 -11.63 5.24
CA ARG A 215 -13.89 -11.56 6.15
C ARG A 215 -13.16 -10.21 6.10
N ILE A 216 -12.49 -9.87 7.16
CA ILE A 216 -11.50 -8.78 7.18
C ILE A 216 -10.28 -9.23 6.36
N GLY A 217 -9.65 -8.29 5.66
CA GLY A 217 -8.43 -8.56 4.90
C GLY A 217 -7.24 -8.86 5.83
N GLU A 218 -6.34 -9.70 5.35
CA GLU A 218 -5.05 -9.93 6.00
C GLU A 218 -3.96 -9.08 5.30
N PRO A 219 -2.87 -8.73 5.98
CA PRO A 219 -1.75 -8.02 5.37
C PRO A 219 -1.25 -8.66 4.08
N ASP A 220 -1.32 -10.00 4.01
CA ASP A 220 -0.90 -10.79 2.87
C ASP A 220 -1.79 -10.59 1.63
N ASP A 221 -3.08 -10.33 1.79
CA ASP A 221 -3.98 -10.01 0.68
C ASP A 221 -3.49 -8.76 -0.08
N VAL A 222 -3.03 -7.77 0.67
CA VAL A 222 -2.50 -6.52 0.11
C VAL A 222 -1.11 -6.73 -0.48
N ALA A 223 -0.26 -7.50 0.21
CA ALA A 223 1.12 -7.75 -0.21
C ALA A 223 1.19 -8.44 -1.57
N ARG A 224 0.30 -9.39 -1.87
CA ARG A 224 0.19 -10.03 -3.20
C ARG A 224 -0.04 -9.01 -4.31
N ALA A 225 -0.96 -8.08 -4.11
CA ALA A 225 -1.26 -7.04 -5.07
C ALA A 225 -0.05 -6.11 -5.30
N VAL A 226 0.66 -5.74 -4.23
CA VAL A 226 1.87 -4.91 -4.29
C VAL A 226 2.97 -5.61 -5.09
N VAL A 227 3.25 -6.87 -4.80
CA VAL A 227 4.28 -7.65 -5.50
C VAL A 227 3.94 -7.81 -6.98
N TRP A 228 2.68 -8.09 -7.31
CA TRP A 228 2.24 -8.15 -8.69
C TRP A 228 2.43 -6.81 -9.42
N LEU A 229 2.01 -5.68 -8.83
CA LEU A 229 2.22 -4.36 -9.43
C LEU A 229 3.70 -3.99 -9.57
N ALA A 230 4.56 -4.47 -8.68
CA ALA A 230 6.00 -4.26 -8.76
C ALA A 230 6.67 -5.10 -9.87
N SER A 231 6.07 -6.24 -10.25
CA SER A 231 6.63 -7.23 -11.18
C SER A 231 6.47 -6.85 -12.65
N ASP A 232 7.13 -7.58 -13.54
CA ASP A 232 7.00 -7.42 -15.00
C ASP A 232 5.63 -7.87 -15.52
N ALA A 233 4.87 -8.67 -14.75
CA ALA A 233 3.50 -9.05 -15.08
C ALA A 233 2.55 -7.84 -15.14
N ALA A 234 2.89 -6.73 -14.46
CA ALA A 234 2.18 -5.47 -14.52
C ALA A 234 2.84 -4.44 -15.48
N GLY A 235 3.63 -4.90 -16.44
CA GLY A 235 4.44 -4.05 -17.35
C GLY A 235 3.66 -3.01 -18.15
N TRP A 236 2.35 -3.19 -18.36
CA TRP A 236 1.47 -2.25 -19.07
C TRP A 236 0.53 -1.47 -18.13
N ILE A 237 0.85 -1.42 -16.82
CA ILE A 237 0.04 -0.76 -15.80
C ILE A 237 0.85 0.36 -15.14
N THR A 238 0.40 1.60 -15.30
CA THR A 238 0.92 2.78 -14.61
C THR A 238 -0.21 3.79 -14.36
N GLY A 239 -0.18 4.53 -13.26
CA GLY A 239 -1.22 5.47 -12.84
C GLY A 239 -2.49 4.83 -12.30
N ALA A 240 -2.51 3.51 -12.16
CA ALA A 240 -3.66 2.76 -11.66
C ALA A 240 -3.73 2.78 -10.12
N ASP A 241 -4.96 2.67 -9.61
CA ASP A 241 -5.25 2.36 -8.22
C ASP A 241 -5.96 1.01 -8.13
N LEU A 242 -5.37 0.06 -7.45
CA LEU A 242 -5.94 -1.27 -7.27
C LEU A 242 -6.61 -1.37 -5.90
N LEU A 243 -7.94 -1.45 -5.88
CA LEU A 243 -8.70 -1.71 -4.67
C LEU A 243 -8.50 -3.16 -4.21
N VAL A 244 -8.10 -3.32 -2.94
CA VAL A 244 -7.95 -4.62 -2.27
C VAL A 244 -8.74 -4.53 -0.95
N ASP A 245 -10.04 -4.51 -1.06
CA ASP A 245 -10.96 -4.06 -0.01
C ASP A 245 -12.05 -5.08 0.35
N GLY A 246 -11.99 -6.30 -0.18
CA GLY A 246 -13.00 -7.32 0.05
C GLY A 246 -14.39 -6.94 -0.47
N GLY A 247 -14.46 -5.94 -1.37
CA GLY A 247 -15.69 -5.43 -1.94
C GLY A 247 -16.35 -4.32 -1.11
N THR A 248 -15.62 -3.67 -0.18
CA THR A 248 -16.16 -2.57 0.62
C THR A 248 -16.77 -1.47 -0.25
N GLY A 249 -16.10 -1.09 -1.33
CA GLY A 249 -16.53 -0.02 -2.23
C GLY A 249 -17.74 -0.36 -3.10
N VAL A 250 -18.14 -1.63 -3.19
CA VAL A 250 -19.27 -2.09 -4.00
C VAL A 250 -20.42 -2.61 -3.14
N ARG A 251 -20.48 -2.21 -1.87
CA ARG A 251 -21.61 -2.54 -1.00
C ARG A 251 -22.90 -1.99 -1.59
N THR A 252 -23.83 -2.88 -1.87
CA THR A 252 -25.18 -2.50 -2.20
C THR A 252 -25.92 -2.06 -0.92
N ALA A 253 -26.86 -1.12 -1.04
CA ALA A 253 -27.68 -0.66 0.08
C ALA A 253 -28.62 -1.76 0.64
N TYR A 254 -28.56 -2.98 0.11
CA TYR A 254 -29.37 -4.10 0.56
C TYR A 254 -28.64 -4.82 1.71
N PRO A 255 -29.24 -4.86 2.92
CA PRO A 255 -28.70 -5.63 4.03
C PRO A 255 -28.88 -7.13 3.75
N GLY A 256 -27.79 -7.88 3.64
CA GLY A 256 -27.83 -9.33 3.53
C GLY A 256 -26.50 -9.94 3.10
N PRO A 257 -26.17 -11.16 3.56
CA PRO A 257 -25.01 -11.90 3.10
C PRO A 257 -25.25 -12.37 1.66
N GLY A 258 -24.47 -11.86 0.74
CA GLY A 258 -24.58 -12.20 -0.67
C GLY A 258 -25.79 -11.57 -1.37
N TYR A 259 -25.79 -11.59 -2.67
CA TYR A 259 -26.99 -11.38 -3.49
C TYR A 259 -27.96 -12.56 -3.24
N ALA A 260 -28.64 -12.58 -2.10
CA ALA A 260 -29.87 -13.32 -2.01
C ALA A 260 -30.81 -12.60 -2.97
N VAL A 261 -30.89 -13.10 -4.20
CA VAL A 261 -31.94 -12.69 -5.13
C VAL A 261 -33.24 -12.91 -4.37
N ASP A 262 -33.90 -11.80 -3.99
CA ASP A 262 -35.23 -11.85 -3.38
C ASP A 262 -36.06 -12.82 -4.25
N ASP A 263 -36.64 -13.87 -3.65
CA ASP A 263 -37.41 -14.84 -4.39
C ASP A 263 -38.54 -14.19 -5.21
N ARG A 264 -38.93 -12.96 -4.82
CA ARG A 264 -39.85 -12.11 -5.60
C ARG A 264 -39.24 -11.63 -6.93
N LEU A 265 -37.91 -11.50 -7.05
CA LEU A 265 -37.23 -11.17 -8.30
C LEU A 265 -36.98 -12.40 -9.18
N ARG A 266 -37.00 -13.60 -8.61
CA ARG A 266 -36.94 -14.87 -9.39
C ARG A 266 -38.20 -15.11 -10.20
N SER A 267 -39.34 -14.54 -9.79
CA SER A 267 -40.64 -14.63 -10.49
C SER A 267 -40.88 -13.49 -11.48
N TYR A 268 -39.93 -12.53 -11.63
CA TYR A 268 -40.07 -11.46 -12.59
C TYR A 268 -39.83 -11.98 -14.01
N ALA A 269 -40.92 -12.30 -14.70
CA ALA A 269 -40.90 -12.49 -16.15
C ALA A 269 -41.06 -11.09 -16.79
N PRO A 270 -40.12 -10.62 -17.67
CA PRO A 270 -40.34 -9.37 -18.35
C PRO A 270 -41.63 -9.43 -19.20
N PRO A 271 -42.35 -8.33 -19.35
CA PRO A 271 -43.52 -8.30 -20.20
C PRO A 271 -43.12 -8.72 -21.62
N ARG A 272 -43.88 -9.66 -22.18
CA ARG A 272 -43.69 -10.08 -23.59
C ARG A 272 -44.02 -8.86 -24.45
N SER A 273 -43.07 -8.44 -25.26
CA SER A 273 -43.21 -7.42 -26.29
C SER A 273 -44.17 -7.83 -27.39
#